data_0af909fd2eb4dcbb995c2854848ccfc6
#
_entry.id   0af909fd2eb4dcbb995c2854848ccfc6
#
_cell.length_a   1.000
_cell.length_b   1.000
_cell.length_c   1.000
_cell.angle_alpha   90.00
_cell.angle_beta   90.00
_cell.angle_gamma   90.00
#
_symmetry.space_group_name_H-M   'P 1'
#
loop_
_entity.id
_entity.type
_entity.pdbx_description
1 polymer ?
#
loop_
_entity_poly.entity_id
_entity_poly.type
_entity_poly.pdbx_seq_one_letter_code
_entity_poly.pdbx_strand_id
1 'polypeptide(L)'
;MSLFASKLATILLWLALLSTAQVAASLAQTEPESTTTSELPSVEALKLCLAGANSAACLDRIFRDVLKTHTTRSALQVIQRFELQDPEVRRDCHPIVHAIGRETFRIKGNVHDSFSACDQTCHSGCYHGSVERFLRGEDIYSQVERHPSQAELKQKAAAACDSDVPVRLRFQCLHGLGHALMFFSRYKLAPSLEACDALPEEWSRQSCYGGVFMENVSSSTPELRDLSPTDYHYPCNTIDPKYRGECYVMQTSRMTEMGLSASRLFDECQRTGEYDLPCTVSIGRDLSNDVRTGQSRPTAQKCESVAGERRLACMRGVIYALIDNTWDGRYVLPFCVAFADDGDQQSCIKESIGYLKTTFQKSTEEITNDCAQHLGQPKRCLDLASR
;
A
#
# COMPACT_ATOMS: atom_id res chain seq x y z
N MET A 1 16.48 -89.04 18.74
CA MET A 1 15.19 -88.52 18.27
C MET A 1 15.09 -87.02 18.63
N SER A 2 15.92 -86.16 18.09
CA SER A 2 15.82 -84.69 18.41
C SER A 2 16.43 -83.75 17.34
N LEU A 3 16.52 -84.15 16.08
CA LEU A 3 17.12 -83.29 15.02
C LEU A 3 16.24 -83.08 13.77
N PHE A 4 15.04 -83.64 13.74
CA PHE A 4 14.12 -83.53 12.61
C PHE A 4 13.01 -82.49 12.84
N ALA A 5 12.77 -82.02 14.06
CA ALA A 5 11.69 -81.06 14.37
C ALA A 5 12.09 -79.54 14.08
N SER A 6 13.42 -79.27 14.01
CA SER A 6 13.94 -77.90 13.89
C SER A 6 13.91 -77.33 12.42
N LYS A 7 13.93 -78.25 11.44
CA LYS A 7 14.00 -77.83 10.03
C LYS A 7 12.66 -77.58 9.38
N LEU A 8 11.55 -78.10 9.89
CA LEU A 8 10.19 -77.78 9.33
C LEU A 8 9.63 -76.43 9.80
N ALA A 9 10.04 -75.99 11.01
CA ALA A 9 9.59 -74.71 11.54
C ALA A 9 10.20 -73.49 10.76
N THR A 10 11.44 -73.66 10.27
CA THR A 10 12.16 -72.58 9.54
C THR A 10 11.63 -72.40 8.11
N ILE A 11 11.14 -73.45 7.46
CA ILE A 11 10.63 -73.41 6.07
C ILE A 11 9.22 -72.80 6.05
N LEU A 12 8.39 -73.00 7.06
CA LEU A 12 7.07 -72.40 7.18
C LEU A 12 7.13 -70.91 7.54
N LEU A 13 8.19 -70.43 8.24
CA LEU A 13 8.40 -69.03 8.55
C LEU A 13 8.84 -68.22 7.31
N TRP A 14 9.58 -68.83 6.39
CA TRP A 14 10.02 -68.16 5.14
C TRP A 14 8.90 -68.05 4.08
N LEU A 15 7.96 -68.94 4.04
CA LEU A 15 6.81 -68.91 3.15
C LEU A 15 5.73 -67.90 3.63
N ALA A 16 5.65 -67.60 4.92
CA ALA A 16 4.76 -66.58 5.47
C ALA A 16 5.30 -65.14 5.26
N LEU A 17 6.61 -64.96 5.17
CA LEU A 17 7.26 -63.68 4.92
C LEU A 17 7.25 -63.24 3.43
N LEU A 18 7.12 -64.19 2.50
CA LEU A 18 7.02 -63.90 1.06
C LEU A 18 5.62 -63.51 0.60
N SER A 19 4.56 -63.87 1.35
CA SER A 19 3.17 -63.50 1.04
C SER A 19 2.77 -62.11 1.53
N THR A 20 3.49 -61.54 2.51
CA THR A 20 3.20 -60.19 3.04
C THR A 20 3.92 -59.07 2.24
N ALA A 21 4.98 -59.39 1.50
CA ALA A 21 5.70 -58.41 0.67
C ALA A 21 5.01 -58.10 -0.66
N GLN A 22 4.10 -58.94 -1.15
CA GLN A 22 3.37 -58.71 -2.42
C GLN A 22 2.04 -57.97 -2.24
N VAL A 23 1.49 -57.86 -1.04
CA VAL A 23 0.27 -57.05 -0.79
C VAL A 23 0.60 -55.60 -0.43
N ALA A 24 1.83 -55.29 -0.01
CA ALA A 24 2.24 -53.94 0.30
C ALA A 24 2.65 -53.11 -0.94
N ALA A 25 2.89 -53.75 -2.11
CA ALA A 25 3.31 -53.06 -3.33
C ALA A 25 2.16 -52.60 -4.24
N SER A 26 0.92 -52.89 -3.88
CA SER A 26 -0.25 -52.52 -4.74
C SER A 26 -1.15 -51.43 -4.14
N LEU A 27 -0.73 -50.79 -3.04
CA LEU A 27 -1.46 -49.66 -2.44
C LEU A 27 -0.71 -48.33 -2.49
N ALA A 28 0.43 -48.29 -3.16
CA ALA A 28 1.09 -47.05 -3.47
C ALA A 28 0.77 -46.66 -4.91
N GLN A 29 -0.21 -45.82 -5.08
CA GLN A 29 -0.36 -44.87 -6.20
C GLN A 29 -1.80 -44.75 -6.66
N THR A 30 -2.48 -43.83 -6.08
CA THR A 30 -3.23 -42.77 -6.75
C THR A 30 -3.41 -41.68 -5.71
N GLU A 31 -2.39 -40.85 -5.49
CA GLU A 31 -2.69 -39.48 -5.10
C GLU A 31 -3.45 -38.89 -6.28
N PRO A 32 -4.66 -38.36 -6.09
CA PRO A 32 -5.30 -37.60 -7.14
C PRO A 32 -4.38 -36.39 -7.37
N GLU A 33 -3.86 -36.24 -8.59
CA GLU A 33 -3.40 -34.95 -9.11
C GLU A 33 -4.56 -33.99 -8.89
N SER A 34 -4.51 -33.28 -7.77
CA SER A 34 -5.38 -32.13 -7.53
C SER A 34 -5.01 -31.09 -8.57
N THR A 35 -5.66 -31.16 -9.72
CA THR A 35 -5.83 -30.00 -10.58
C THR A 35 -6.69 -29.01 -9.83
N THR A 36 -6.15 -28.40 -8.77
CA THR A 36 -6.71 -27.21 -8.17
C THR A 36 -6.62 -26.11 -9.20
N THR A 37 -7.68 -25.89 -9.95
CA THR A 37 -7.91 -24.59 -10.55
C THR A 37 -7.82 -23.60 -9.39
N SER A 38 -6.77 -22.78 -9.39
CA SER A 38 -6.55 -21.79 -8.36
C SER A 38 -7.77 -20.84 -8.38
N GLU A 39 -8.58 -20.92 -7.35
CA GLU A 39 -9.75 -20.05 -7.20
C GLU A 39 -9.29 -18.66 -6.73
N LEU A 40 -10.09 -17.64 -7.04
CA LEU A 40 -9.90 -16.30 -6.48
C LEU A 40 -10.03 -16.37 -4.94
N PRO A 41 -9.28 -15.59 -4.16
CA PRO A 41 -9.27 -15.70 -2.71
C PRO A 41 -10.63 -15.33 -2.12
N SER A 42 -11.00 -15.92 -0.98
CA SER A 42 -12.14 -15.46 -0.18
C SER A 42 -11.74 -14.40 0.83
N VAL A 43 -12.71 -13.64 1.33
CA VAL A 43 -12.51 -12.65 2.42
C VAL A 43 -11.92 -13.35 3.66
N GLU A 44 -12.44 -14.54 4.00
CA GLU A 44 -12.01 -15.31 5.17
C GLU A 44 -10.54 -15.74 5.07
N ALA A 45 -10.10 -16.18 3.87
CA ALA A 45 -8.71 -16.54 3.63
C ALA A 45 -7.76 -15.36 3.80
N LEU A 46 -8.16 -14.17 3.33
CA LEU A 46 -7.37 -12.93 3.49
C LEU A 46 -7.29 -12.54 4.98
N LYS A 47 -8.43 -12.55 5.69
CA LYS A 47 -8.48 -12.20 7.13
C LYS A 47 -7.66 -13.18 7.97
N LEU A 48 -7.67 -14.46 7.64
CA LEU A 48 -6.84 -15.46 8.33
C LEU A 48 -5.34 -15.17 8.16
N CYS A 49 -4.91 -14.75 6.95
CA CYS A 49 -3.54 -14.32 6.73
C CYS A 49 -3.19 -13.06 7.51
N LEU A 50 -4.07 -12.05 7.52
CA LEU A 50 -3.84 -10.78 8.22
C LEU A 50 -3.71 -10.96 9.73
N ALA A 51 -4.45 -11.90 10.33
CA ALA A 51 -4.37 -12.23 11.75
C ALA A 51 -3.12 -13.03 12.13
N GLY A 52 -2.37 -13.56 11.17
CA GLY A 52 -1.22 -14.42 11.41
C GLY A 52 0.09 -13.64 11.60
N ALA A 53 1.04 -14.21 12.35
CA ALA A 53 2.36 -13.61 12.60
C ALA A 53 3.20 -13.36 11.31
N ASN A 54 2.94 -14.09 10.23
CA ASN A 54 3.62 -13.96 8.94
C ASN A 54 2.64 -13.56 7.83
N SER A 55 1.87 -12.50 8.05
CA SER A 55 0.80 -12.05 7.15
C SER A 55 1.28 -11.83 5.72
N ALA A 56 2.41 -11.16 5.51
CA ALA A 56 2.97 -10.91 4.18
C ALA A 56 3.28 -12.20 3.42
N ALA A 57 3.96 -13.18 4.05
CA ALA A 57 4.28 -14.46 3.42
C ALA A 57 3.03 -15.31 3.15
N CYS A 58 2.01 -15.19 4.01
CA CYS A 58 0.72 -15.86 3.82
C CYS A 58 -0.01 -15.28 2.60
N LEU A 59 -0.11 -13.95 2.50
CA LEU A 59 -0.72 -13.26 1.38
C LEU A 59 0.02 -13.54 0.06
N ASP A 60 1.35 -13.54 0.07
CA ASP A 60 2.15 -13.87 -1.11
C ASP A 60 1.86 -15.29 -1.63
N ARG A 61 1.68 -16.26 -0.74
CA ARG A 61 1.30 -17.63 -1.17
C ARG A 61 -0.07 -17.65 -1.83
N ILE A 62 -1.06 -16.97 -1.26
CA ILE A 62 -2.40 -16.85 -1.87
C ILE A 62 -2.28 -16.28 -3.29
N PHE A 63 -1.63 -15.12 -3.45
CA PHE A 63 -1.56 -14.48 -4.75
C PHE A 63 -0.61 -15.15 -5.72
N ARG A 64 0.40 -15.86 -5.25
CA ARG A 64 1.20 -16.75 -6.07
C ARG A 64 0.36 -17.82 -6.75
N ASP A 65 -0.57 -18.42 -6.01
CA ASP A 65 -1.47 -19.43 -6.54
C ASP A 65 -2.54 -18.82 -7.46
N VAL A 66 -3.15 -17.73 -7.06
CA VAL A 66 -4.11 -16.97 -7.88
C VAL A 66 -3.52 -16.57 -9.23
N LEU A 67 -2.32 -16.02 -9.24
CA LEU A 67 -1.67 -15.52 -10.47
C LEU A 67 -1.12 -16.61 -11.38
N LYS A 68 -1.26 -17.91 -11.03
CA LYS A 68 -1.03 -19.03 -11.98
C LYS A 68 -2.10 -19.10 -13.05
N THR A 69 -3.34 -18.72 -12.74
CA THR A 69 -4.51 -18.87 -13.60
C THR A 69 -5.26 -17.57 -13.86
N HIS A 70 -5.01 -16.54 -13.06
CA HIS A 70 -5.66 -15.23 -13.16
C HIS A 70 -4.66 -14.12 -13.46
N THR A 71 -5.17 -13.01 -13.99
CA THR A 71 -4.35 -11.82 -14.25
C THR A 71 -4.21 -10.97 -12.98
N THR A 72 -3.15 -10.17 -12.89
CA THR A 72 -2.98 -9.15 -11.83
C THR A 72 -4.21 -8.26 -11.72
N ARG A 73 -4.74 -7.79 -12.85
CA ARG A 73 -5.93 -6.92 -12.88
C ARG A 73 -7.18 -7.61 -12.31
N SER A 74 -7.42 -8.89 -12.61
CA SER A 74 -8.56 -9.61 -12.02
C SER A 74 -8.39 -9.83 -10.52
N ALA A 75 -7.18 -10.07 -10.03
CA ALA A 75 -6.90 -10.15 -8.59
C ALA A 75 -7.18 -8.80 -7.90
N LEU A 76 -6.72 -7.67 -8.47
CA LEU A 76 -6.99 -6.32 -7.95
C LEU A 76 -8.51 -6.02 -7.92
N GLN A 77 -9.24 -6.36 -8.97
CA GLN A 77 -10.70 -6.16 -9.03
C GLN A 77 -11.45 -6.94 -7.94
N VAL A 78 -10.97 -8.13 -7.56
CA VAL A 78 -11.55 -8.89 -6.44
C VAL A 78 -11.35 -8.16 -5.13
N ILE A 79 -10.13 -7.67 -4.86
CA ILE A 79 -9.84 -6.92 -3.64
C ILE A 79 -10.64 -5.62 -3.59
N GLN A 80 -10.77 -4.91 -4.72
CA GLN A 80 -11.60 -3.70 -4.82
C GLN A 80 -13.08 -3.97 -4.44
N ARG A 81 -13.62 -5.13 -4.81
CA ARG A 81 -14.97 -5.52 -4.39
C ARG A 81 -15.04 -5.83 -2.90
N PHE A 82 -14.04 -6.52 -2.36
CA PHE A 82 -14.00 -6.88 -0.95
C PHE A 82 -13.85 -5.67 -0.04
N GLU A 83 -13.03 -4.67 -0.41
CA GLU A 83 -12.91 -3.42 0.39
C GLU A 83 -14.23 -2.66 0.52
N LEU A 84 -15.13 -2.78 -0.46
CA LEU A 84 -16.46 -2.17 -0.39
C LEU A 84 -17.41 -2.92 0.55
N GLN A 85 -17.19 -4.22 0.77
CA GLN A 85 -18.09 -5.12 1.48
C GLN A 85 -17.65 -5.41 2.92
N ASP A 86 -16.33 -5.48 3.17
CA ASP A 86 -15.77 -5.88 4.46
C ASP A 86 -14.87 -4.77 5.04
N PRO A 87 -15.19 -4.27 6.28
CA PRO A 87 -14.41 -3.20 6.91
C PRO A 87 -12.96 -3.58 7.25
N GLU A 88 -12.67 -4.84 7.57
CA GLU A 88 -11.31 -5.30 7.89
C GLU A 88 -10.48 -5.36 6.62
N VAL A 89 -11.02 -5.92 5.52
CA VAL A 89 -10.35 -5.89 4.22
C VAL A 89 -10.13 -4.45 3.76
N ARG A 90 -11.07 -3.53 3.99
CA ARG A 90 -10.90 -2.10 3.66
C ARG A 90 -9.75 -1.48 4.42
N ARG A 91 -9.65 -1.73 5.72
CA ARG A 91 -8.57 -1.22 6.57
C ARG A 91 -7.20 -1.73 6.12
N ASP A 92 -7.11 -3.02 5.81
CA ASP A 92 -5.87 -3.72 5.50
C ASP A 92 -5.66 -3.95 3.99
N CYS A 93 -6.44 -3.26 3.15
CA CYS A 93 -6.43 -3.38 1.71
C CYS A 93 -5.04 -3.13 1.11
N HIS A 94 -4.34 -2.11 1.59
CA HIS A 94 -3.03 -1.72 1.08
C HIS A 94 -1.98 -2.84 1.20
N PRO A 95 -1.72 -3.45 2.36
CA PRO A 95 -0.80 -4.58 2.46
C PRO A 95 -1.26 -5.82 1.67
N ILE A 96 -2.57 -6.03 1.48
CA ILE A 96 -3.06 -7.13 0.63
C ILE A 96 -2.59 -6.93 -0.82
N VAL A 97 -2.75 -5.74 -1.38
CA VAL A 97 -2.36 -5.49 -2.78
C VAL A 97 -0.85 -5.36 -2.98
N HIS A 98 -0.07 -5.07 -1.92
CA HIS A 98 1.40 -5.26 -1.96
C HIS A 98 1.78 -6.69 -2.33
N ALA A 99 1.10 -7.69 -1.76
CA ALA A 99 1.36 -9.10 -2.10
C ALA A 99 1.06 -9.39 -3.58
N ILE A 100 -0.03 -8.80 -4.13
CA ILE A 100 -0.30 -8.89 -5.58
C ILE A 100 0.86 -8.28 -6.38
N GLY A 101 1.36 -7.11 -5.98
CA GLY A 101 2.47 -6.45 -6.65
C GLY A 101 3.77 -7.26 -6.60
N ARG A 102 4.12 -7.81 -5.43
CA ARG A 102 5.30 -8.68 -5.26
C ARG A 102 5.24 -9.90 -6.17
N GLU A 103 4.10 -10.57 -6.22
CA GLU A 103 3.95 -11.76 -7.06
C GLU A 103 3.80 -11.41 -8.55
N THR A 104 3.26 -10.24 -8.89
CA THR A 104 3.27 -9.71 -10.26
C THR A 104 4.71 -9.47 -10.74
N PHE A 105 5.55 -8.82 -9.92
CA PHE A 105 6.95 -8.63 -10.26
C PHE A 105 7.68 -9.96 -10.42
N ARG A 106 7.42 -10.95 -9.57
CA ARG A 106 8.02 -12.29 -9.72
C ARG A 106 7.73 -12.92 -11.10
N ILE A 107 6.54 -12.66 -11.64
CA ILE A 107 6.12 -13.19 -12.95
C ILE A 107 6.71 -12.34 -14.10
N LYS A 108 6.70 -11.01 -13.95
CA LYS A 108 7.12 -10.07 -15.01
C LYS A 108 8.63 -9.86 -15.10
N GLY A 109 9.34 -9.99 -13.97
CA GLY A 109 10.80 -9.87 -13.88
C GLY A 109 11.36 -8.45 -13.91
N ASN A 110 10.52 -7.43 -14.11
CA ASN A 110 10.95 -6.03 -14.13
C ASN A 110 9.82 -5.07 -13.63
N VAL A 111 10.23 -3.86 -13.19
CA VAL A 111 9.31 -2.86 -12.63
C VAL A 111 8.33 -2.35 -13.69
N HIS A 112 8.80 -2.04 -14.89
CA HIS A 112 7.98 -1.46 -15.98
C HIS A 112 6.78 -2.36 -16.34
N ASP A 113 7.02 -3.65 -16.63
CA ASP A 113 5.96 -4.58 -16.99
C ASP A 113 5.02 -4.90 -15.82
N SER A 114 5.56 -4.90 -14.59
CA SER A 114 4.76 -5.03 -13.37
C SER A 114 3.81 -3.86 -13.22
N PHE A 115 4.30 -2.64 -13.42
CA PHE A 115 3.51 -1.41 -13.34
C PHE A 115 2.40 -1.38 -14.39
N SER A 116 2.67 -1.86 -15.61
CA SER A 116 1.66 -1.97 -16.67
C SER A 116 0.50 -2.90 -16.32
N ALA A 117 0.72 -3.86 -15.42
CA ALA A 117 -0.30 -4.79 -14.94
C ALA A 117 -1.04 -4.28 -13.68
N CYS A 118 -0.44 -3.37 -12.91
CA CYS A 118 -1.02 -2.76 -11.70
C CYS A 118 -2.02 -1.65 -12.03
N ASP A 119 -2.81 -1.27 -11.02
CA ASP A 119 -3.68 -0.10 -11.03
C ASP A 119 -3.69 0.58 -9.65
N GLN A 120 -4.51 1.61 -9.49
CA GLN A 120 -4.60 2.43 -8.29
C GLN A 120 -5.32 1.77 -7.11
N THR A 121 -5.79 0.54 -7.23
CA THR A 121 -6.52 -0.16 -6.18
C THR A 121 -5.79 -0.08 -4.85
N CYS A 122 -6.53 0.22 -3.79
CA CYS A 122 -6.01 0.28 -2.42
C CYS A 122 -4.76 1.17 -2.29
N HIS A 123 -4.88 2.43 -2.69
CA HIS A 123 -3.80 3.42 -2.62
C HIS A 123 -2.54 2.99 -3.40
N SER A 124 -2.75 2.40 -4.59
CA SER A 124 -1.64 2.02 -5.47
C SER A 124 -0.65 0.98 -4.91
N GLY A 125 -1.06 0.20 -3.92
CA GLY A 125 -0.16 -0.74 -3.23
C GLY A 125 0.46 -1.81 -4.14
N CYS A 126 -0.18 -2.17 -5.27
CA CYS A 126 0.41 -3.08 -6.25
C CYS A 126 1.74 -2.55 -6.81
N TYR A 127 1.84 -1.25 -7.10
CA TYR A 127 3.10 -0.64 -7.54
C TYR A 127 4.16 -0.73 -6.45
N HIS A 128 3.78 -0.46 -5.21
CA HIS A 128 4.70 -0.51 -4.06
C HIS A 128 5.24 -1.92 -3.84
N GLY A 129 4.39 -2.93 -3.86
CA GLY A 129 4.79 -4.32 -3.75
C GLY A 129 5.74 -4.77 -4.87
N SER A 130 5.56 -4.26 -6.11
CA SER A 130 6.47 -4.53 -7.23
C SER A 130 7.87 -3.97 -6.96
N VAL A 131 7.98 -2.73 -6.46
CA VAL A 131 9.28 -2.13 -6.10
C VAL A 131 9.89 -2.83 -4.89
N GLU A 132 9.08 -3.20 -3.91
CA GLU A 132 9.52 -3.98 -2.76
C GLU A 132 10.20 -5.28 -3.22
N ARG A 133 9.56 -6.03 -4.12
CA ARG A 133 10.13 -7.26 -4.66
C ARG A 133 11.41 -7.02 -5.46
N PHE A 134 11.45 -5.98 -6.29
CA PHE A 134 12.64 -5.59 -7.03
C PHE A 134 13.84 -5.36 -6.10
N LEU A 135 13.63 -4.64 -5.00
CA LEU A 135 14.71 -4.37 -4.06
C LEU A 135 15.14 -5.62 -3.27
N ARG A 136 14.20 -6.43 -2.82
CA ARG A 136 14.46 -7.61 -1.97
C ARG A 136 14.97 -8.81 -2.74
N GLY A 137 14.66 -8.90 -4.04
CA GLY A 137 15.02 -10.06 -4.85
C GLY A 137 14.18 -11.30 -4.53
N GLU A 138 14.67 -12.50 -4.88
CA GLU A 138 13.94 -13.76 -4.69
C GLU A 138 13.85 -14.20 -3.23
N ASP A 139 14.83 -13.84 -2.41
CA ASP A 139 14.98 -14.35 -1.03
C ASP A 139 14.24 -13.53 0.03
N ILE A 140 13.08 -12.95 -0.32
CA ILE A 140 12.34 -12.08 0.61
C ILE A 140 11.91 -12.77 1.92
N TYR A 141 11.87 -14.11 1.95
CA TYR A 141 11.52 -14.93 3.11
C TYR A 141 12.65 -15.86 3.54
N SER A 142 13.85 -15.74 2.95
CA SER A 142 14.98 -16.55 3.41
C SER A 142 15.36 -16.14 4.83
N GLN A 143 15.60 -17.14 5.67
CA GLN A 143 16.08 -16.90 7.04
C GLN A 143 17.55 -16.44 7.09
N VAL A 144 18.23 -16.45 5.94
CA VAL A 144 19.57 -15.91 5.81
C VAL A 144 19.47 -14.39 5.77
N GLU A 145 19.73 -13.77 6.90
CA GLU A 145 19.75 -12.31 7.07
C GLU A 145 20.87 -11.68 6.25
N ARG A 146 20.62 -11.47 4.97
CA ARG A 146 21.47 -10.59 4.18
C ARG A 146 21.10 -9.14 4.48
N HIS A 147 21.97 -8.44 5.16
CA HIS A 147 21.85 -7.01 5.36
C HIS A 147 22.55 -6.28 4.21
N PRO A 148 21.80 -5.61 3.32
CA PRO A 148 22.43 -4.78 2.32
C PRO A 148 23.22 -3.66 3.04
N SER A 149 24.40 -3.36 2.53
CA SER A 149 25.17 -2.20 2.98
C SER A 149 24.43 -0.91 2.60
N GLN A 150 24.70 0.19 3.31
CA GLN A 150 24.13 1.49 2.97
C GLN A 150 24.50 1.91 1.53
N ALA A 151 25.68 1.56 1.05
CA ALA A 151 26.08 1.81 -0.34
C ALA A 151 25.23 1.03 -1.34
N GLU A 152 24.91 -0.25 -1.06
CA GLU A 152 24.05 -1.08 -1.89
C GLU A 152 22.61 -0.56 -1.91
N LEU A 153 22.08 -0.11 -0.76
CA LEU A 153 20.76 0.52 -0.69
C LEU A 153 20.69 1.79 -1.56
N LYS A 154 21.68 2.66 -1.45
CA LYS A 154 21.77 3.88 -2.27
C LYS A 154 21.87 3.58 -3.77
N GLN A 155 22.65 2.59 -4.16
CA GLN A 155 22.79 2.18 -5.55
C GLN A 155 21.46 1.63 -6.11
N LYS A 156 20.79 0.76 -5.35
CA LYS A 156 19.49 0.20 -5.76
C LYS A 156 18.40 1.29 -5.81
N ALA A 157 18.39 2.19 -4.83
CA ALA A 157 17.44 3.32 -4.80
C ALA A 157 17.57 4.19 -6.05
N ALA A 158 18.80 4.54 -6.44
CA ALA A 158 19.07 5.36 -7.63
C ALA A 158 18.64 4.68 -8.94
N ALA A 159 18.63 3.33 -8.98
CA ALA A 159 18.29 2.54 -10.17
C ALA A 159 16.82 2.07 -10.22
N ALA A 160 16.04 2.29 -9.14
CA ALA A 160 14.73 1.67 -9.02
C ALA A 160 13.67 2.29 -9.92
N CYS A 161 13.73 3.60 -10.14
CA CYS A 161 12.65 4.35 -10.78
C CYS A 161 13.15 5.13 -11.99
N ASP A 162 12.65 4.76 -13.16
CA ASP A 162 13.00 5.40 -14.44
C ASP A 162 12.42 6.82 -14.50
N SER A 163 13.21 7.78 -15.04
CA SER A 163 12.78 9.15 -15.26
C SER A 163 11.85 9.30 -16.47
N ASP A 164 11.84 8.34 -17.39
CA ASP A 164 11.13 8.44 -18.65
C ASP A 164 9.68 7.95 -18.60
N VAL A 165 9.21 7.55 -17.41
CA VAL A 165 7.80 7.17 -17.20
C VAL A 165 6.93 8.38 -16.82
N PRO A 166 5.59 8.33 -17.06
CA PRO A 166 4.68 9.37 -16.62
C PRO A 166 4.83 9.72 -15.12
N VAL A 167 4.72 11.02 -14.79
CA VAL A 167 4.93 11.54 -13.43
C VAL A 167 4.19 10.74 -12.35
N ARG A 168 2.92 10.37 -12.62
CA ARG A 168 2.13 9.56 -11.67
C ARG A 168 2.75 8.19 -11.37
N LEU A 169 3.30 7.52 -12.39
CA LEU A 169 3.94 6.19 -12.21
C LEU A 169 5.31 6.34 -11.55
N ARG A 170 6.04 7.39 -11.88
CA ARG A 170 7.30 7.73 -11.23
C ARG A 170 7.08 8.05 -9.75
N PHE A 171 6.01 8.79 -9.41
CA PHE A 171 5.62 9.01 -8.01
C PHE A 171 5.36 7.70 -7.28
N GLN A 172 4.56 6.79 -7.86
CA GLN A 172 4.26 5.50 -7.25
C GLN A 172 5.52 4.65 -7.04
N CYS A 173 6.46 4.70 -7.98
CA CYS A 173 7.74 4.02 -7.85
C CYS A 173 8.57 4.60 -6.70
N LEU A 174 8.76 5.92 -6.67
CA LEU A 174 9.57 6.61 -5.65
C LEU A 174 8.97 6.47 -4.25
N HIS A 175 7.66 6.59 -4.12
CA HIS A 175 6.96 6.39 -2.87
C HIS A 175 7.05 4.93 -2.40
N GLY A 176 6.80 3.98 -3.32
CA GLY A 176 6.99 2.55 -3.06
C GLY A 176 8.44 2.17 -2.70
N LEU A 177 9.42 2.88 -3.26
CA LEU A 177 10.82 2.74 -2.86
C LEU A 177 11.01 3.08 -1.38
N GLY A 178 10.37 4.15 -0.89
CA GLY A 178 10.41 4.51 0.53
C GLY A 178 9.90 3.39 1.44
N HIS A 179 8.74 2.81 1.12
CA HIS A 179 8.20 1.63 1.81
C HIS A 179 9.21 0.48 1.82
N ALA A 180 9.76 0.15 0.66
CA ALA A 180 10.68 -0.96 0.53
C ALA A 180 11.99 -0.74 1.29
N LEU A 181 12.51 0.49 1.35
CA LEU A 181 13.69 0.84 2.13
C LEU A 181 13.48 0.62 3.63
N MET A 182 12.28 0.88 4.16
CA MET A 182 11.94 0.56 5.55
C MET A 182 12.05 -0.94 5.84
N PHE A 183 11.51 -1.79 4.96
CA PHE A 183 11.70 -3.24 5.08
C PHE A 183 13.18 -3.63 5.06
N PHE A 184 13.95 -3.10 4.12
CA PHE A 184 15.37 -3.40 3.97
C PHE A 184 16.22 -2.97 5.14
N SER A 185 15.91 -1.81 5.71
CA SER A 185 16.62 -1.27 6.88
C SER A 185 16.15 -1.90 8.20
N ARG A 186 15.22 -2.86 8.17
CA ARG A 186 14.54 -3.39 9.36
C ARG A 186 13.82 -2.31 10.15
N TYR A 187 13.07 -1.48 9.44
CA TYR A 187 12.33 -0.36 10.01
C TYR A 187 13.19 0.68 10.72
N LYS A 188 14.48 0.75 10.37
CA LYS A 188 15.35 1.83 10.84
C LYS A 188 15.16 3.07 10.00
N LEU A 189 14.61 4.10 10.60
CA LEU A 189 14.21 5.31 9.90
C LEU A 189 15.41 6.05 9.25
N ALA A 190 16.49 6.30 10.01
CA ALA A 190 17.62 7.05 9.51
C ALA A 190 18.31 6.42 8.27
N PRO A 191 18.67 5.11 8.25
CA PRO A 191 19.24 4.50 7.04
C PRO A 191 18.31 4.52 5.83
N SER A 192 16.98 4.44 6.03
CA SER A 192 15.99 4.52 4.95
C SER A 192 15.93 5.91 4.33
N LEU A 193 15.88 6.94 5.15
CA LEU A 193 15.91 8.34 4.70
C LEU A 193 17.22 8.69 3.98
N GLU A 194 18.37 8.27 4.52
CA GLU A 194 19.68 8.48 3.89
C GLU A 194 19.82 7.75 2.54
N ALA A 195 19.11 6.63 2.33
CA ALA A 195 19.07 5.97 1.03
C ALA A 195 18.27 6.79 0.01
N CYS A 196 17.16 7.43 0.41
CA CYS A 196 16.41 8.36 -0.42
C CYS A 196 17.24 9.59 -0.83
N ASP A 197 18.19 10.05 0.01
CA ASP A 197 19.11 11.18 -0.32
C ASP A 197 19.96 10.93 -1.58
N ALA A 198 20.13 9.67 -1.99
CA ALA A 198 20.86 9.34 -3.21
C ALA A 198 20.10 9.68 -4.50
N LEU A 199 18.82 9.99 -4.42
CA LEU A 199 18.00 10.40 -5.56
C LEU A 199 18.37 11.83 -6.00
N PRO A 200 18.52 12.10 -7.32
CA PRO A 200 19.09 13.34 -7.81
C PRO A 200 18.20 14.55 -7.60
N GLU A 201 16.87 14.37 -7.77
CA GLU A 201 15.91 15.47 -7.74
C GLU A 201 15.26 15.62 -6.37
N GLU A 202 15.01 16.86 -5.94
CA GLU A 202 14.34 17.14 -4.67
C GLU A 202 12.96 16.50 -4.57
N TRP A 203 12.14 16.64 -5.60
CA TRP A 203 10.82 16.01 -5.67
C TRP A 203 10.91 14.48 -5.54
N SER A 204 11.92 13.85 -6.16
CA SER A 204 12.13 12.40 -6.06
C SER A 204 12.51 11.99 -4.63
N ARG A 205 13.36 12.78 -3.96
CA ARG A 205 13.70 12.56 -2.54
C ARG A 205 12.46 12.70 -1.64
N GLN A 206 11.69 13.78 -1.80
CA GLN A 206 10.47 14.02 -1.03
C GLN A 206 9.44 12.90 -1.23
N SER A 207 9.22 12.43 -2.46
CA SER A 207 8.33 11.29 -2.73
C SER A 207 8.78 10.03 -2.00
N CYS A 208 10.09 9.75 -1.97
CA CYS A 208 10.68 8.62 -1.26
C CYS A 208 10.55 8.78 0.26
N TYR A 209 10.83 9.97 0.82
CA TYR A 209 10.62 10.24 2.26
C TYR A 209 9.16 10.02 2.67
N GLY A 210 8.20 10.46 1.84
CA GLY A 210 6.78 10.22 2.07
C GLY A 210 6.46 8.74 2.24
N GLY A 211 7.04 7.86 1.39
CA GLY A 211 6.90 6.41 1.52
C GLY A 211 7.54 5.84 2.79
N VAL A 212 8.73 6.32 3.16
CA VAL A 212 9.40 5.93 4.42
C VAL A 212 8.54 6.29 5.63
N PHE A 213 8.01 7.51 5.71
CA PHE A 213 7.19 7.94 6.84
C PHE A 213 5.81 7.28 6.84
N MET A 214 5.21 7.04 5.66
CA MET A 214 3.96 6.30 5.59
C MET A 214 4.13 4.88 6.13
N GLU A 215 5.19 4.17 5.77
CA GLU A 215 5.48 2.84 6.30
C GLU A 215 5.69 2.89 7.83
N ASN A 216 6.40 3.91 8.33
CA ASN A 216 6.63 4.06 9.77
C ASN A 216 5.32 4.24 10.57
N VAL A 217 4.34 4.97 10.05
CA VAL A 217 3.08 5.23 10.77
C VAL A 217 2.02 4.16 10.53
N SER A 218 2.06 3.42 9.40
CA SER A 218 1.00 2.50 8.98
C SER A 218 1.39 1.02 8.95
N SER A 219 2.64 0.67 9.26
CA SER A 219 3.08 -0.74 9.28
C SER A 219 2.17 -1.61 10.14
N SER A 220 1.85 -2.79 9.62
CA SER A 220 1.08 -3.82 10.35
C SER A 220 1.83 -4.43 11.55
N THR A 221 3.11 -4.10 11.73
CA THR A 221 3.97 -4.57 12.83
C THR A 221 4.29 -3.40 13.75
N PRO A 222 3.39 -3.04 14.69
CA PRO A 222 3.50 -1.83 15.51
C PRO A 222 4.80 -1.72 16.30
N GLU A 223 5.36 -2.86 16.75
CA GLU A 223 6.60 -2.94 17.51
C GLU A 223 7.85 -2.57 16.70
N LEU A 224 7.77 -2.57 15.38
CA LEU A 224 8.87 -2.17 14.50
C LEU A 224 8.82 -0.67 14.15
N ARG A 225 7.70 0.00 14.43
CA ARG A 225 7.54 1.42 14.11
C ARG A 225 8.38 2.27 15.06
N ASP A 226 9.15 3.20 14.50
CA ASP A 226 9.91 4.20 15.27
C ASP A 226 8.98 5.35 15.67
N LEU A 227 8.14 5.09 16.70
CA LEU A 227 7.11 6.00 17.21
C LEU A 227 7.14 6.05 18.74
N SER A 228 6.81 7.20 19.31
CA SER A 228 6.67 7.36 20.75
C SER A 228 5.28 6.92 21.23
N PRO A 229 5.16 6.28 22.43
CA PRO A 229 3.88 6.02 23.05
C PRO A 229 3.24 7.27 23.68
N THR A 230 3.99 8.36 23.91
CA THR A 230 3.55 9.54 24.65
C THR A 230 3.82 10.86 23.93
N ASP A 231 4.72 10.93 22.97
CA ASP A 231 5.05 12.12 22.20
C ASP A 231 4.35 12.09 20.84
N TYR A 232 3.41 12.97 20.62
CA TYR A 232 2.64 13.09 19.36
C TYR A 232 3.49 13.49 18.16
N HIS A 233 4.61 14.18 18.40
CA HIS A 233 5.46 14.76 17.38
C HIS A 233 6.70 13.93 17.05
N TYR A 234 7.00 12.88 17.86
CA TYR A 234 8.11 12.00 17.57
C TYR A 234 7.75 11.05 16.40
N PRO A 235 8.64 10.85 15.41
CA PRO A 235 10.04 11.28 15.35
C PRO A 235 10.25 12.67 14.70
N CYS A 236 9.21 13.32 14.19
CA CYS A 236 9.35 14.53 13.35
C CYS A 236 10.04 15.70 14.06
N ASN A 237 9.88 15.82 15.38
CA ASN A 237 10.52 16.87 16.18
C ASN A 237 12.03 16.62 16.46
N THR A 238 12.54 15.40 16.23
CA THR A 238 13.91 15.00 16.57
C THR A 238 14.81 14.74 15.38
N ILE A 239 14.25 14.44 14.20
CA ILE A 239 15.02 14.14 12.98
C ILE A 239 15.60 15.41 12.34
N ASP A 240 16.50 15.21 11.37
CA ASP A 240 17.08 16.32 10.59
C ASP A 240 15.98 17.19 9.96
N PRO A 241 16.07 18.53 10.04
CA PRO A 241 15.10 19.47 9.50
C PRO A 241 14.68 19.19 8.05
N LYS A 242 15.58 18.71 7.19
CA LYS A 242 15.30 18.41 5.78
C LYS A 242 14.21 17.34 5.57
N TYR A 243 13.96 16.48 6.58
CA TYR A 243 12.95 15.42 6.51
C TYR A 243 11.63 15.78 7.20
N ARG A 244 11.62 16.83 8.06
CA ARG A 244 10.50 17.12 8.95
C ARG A 244 9.21 17.43 8.21
N GLY A 245 9.30 18.14 7.08
CA GLY A 245 8.13 18.46 6.26
C GLY A 245 7.36 17.21 5.87
N GLU A 246 8.02 16.24 5.24
CA GLU A 246 7.42 14.98 4.81
C GLU A 246 7.01 14.08 5.99
N CYS A 247 7.75 14.16 7.11
CA CYS A 247 7.37 13.49 8.34
C CYS A 247 6.01 13.99 8.83
N TYR A 248 5.82 15.30 8.94
CA TYR A 248 4.56 15.89 9.41
C TYR A 248 3.38 15.67 8.44
N VAL A 249 3.63 15.47 7.14
CA VAL A 249 2.59 15.06 6.17
C VAL A 249 2.00 13.68 6.51
N MET A 250 2.70 12.85 7.30
CA MET A 250 2.25 11.50 7.69
C MET A 250 1.87 11.38 9.17
N GLN A 251 2.29 12.30 10.03
CA GLN A 251 2.27 12.14 11.49
C GLN A 251 0.87 12.10 12.13
N THR A 252 -0.14 12.73 11.53
CA THR A 252 -1.47 12.79 12.16
C THR A 252 -2.19 11.44 12.21
N SER A 253 -1.82 10.48 11.38
CA SER A 253 -2.29 9.10 11.52
C SER A 253 -1.90 8.52 12.89
N ARG A 254 -0.66 8.77 13.35
CA ARG A 254 -0.22 8.36 14.68
C ARG A 254 -0.96 9.11 15.78
N MET A 255 -1.13 10.42 15.62
CA MET A 255 -1.88 11.24 16.60
C MET A 255 -3.33 10.74 16.74
N THR A 256 -3.97 10.37 15.63
CA THR A 256 -5.32 9.79 15.61
C THR A 256 -5.35 8.43 16.30
N GLU A 257 -4.37 7.56 16.04
CA GLU A 257 -4.20 6.27 16.73
C GLU A 257 -4.07 6.45 18.25
N MET A 258 -3.42 7.54 18.70
CA MET A 258 -3.30 7.92 20.10
C MET A 258 -4.56 8.58 20.68
N GLY A 259 -5.66 8.67 19.90
CA GLY A 259 -6.96 9.11 20.35
C GLY A 259 -7.24 10.61 20.26
N LEU A 260 -6.44 11.38 19.50
CA LEU A 260 -6.72 12.80 19.31
C LEU A 260 -7.94 13.02 18.41
N SER A 261 -8.82 13.91 18.84
CA SER A 261 -9.94 14.40 18.02
C SER A 261 -9.46 15.35 16.93
N ALA A 262 -10.26 15.57 15.88
CA ALA A 262 -9.91 16.47 14.78
C ALA A 262 -9.52 17.88 15.25
N SER A 263 -10.24 18.45 16.23
CA SER A 263 -9.90 19.77 16.79
C SER A 263 -8.52 19.77 17.46
N ARG A 264 -8.24 18.73 18.24
CA ARG A 264 -6.92 18.58 18.88
C ARG A 264 -5.79 18.37 17.87
N LEU A 265 -6.04 17.68 16.76
CA LEU A 265 -5.06 17.55 15.67
C LEU A 265 -4.65 18.92 15.11
N PHE A 266 -5.63 19.80 14.86
CA PHE A 266 -5.33 21.17 14.40
C PHE A 266 -4.53 21.99 15.42
N ASP A 267 -4.83 21.82 16.72
CA ASP A 267 -4.07 22.50 17.79
C ASP A 267 -2.62 21.98 17.85
N GLU A 268 -2.42 20.66 17.76
CA GLU A 268 -1.07 20.07 17.76
C GLU A 268 -0.28 20.46 16.51
N CYS A 269 -0.90 20.48 15.31
CA CYS A 269 -0.25 20.98 14.11
C CYS A 269 0.22 22.43 14.26
N GLN A 270 -0.60 23.31 14.82
CA GLN A 270 -0.23 24.70 15.05
C GLN A 270 1.03 24.86 15.94
N ARG A 271 1.25 23.93 16.87
CA ARG A 271 2.44 23.93 17.75
C ARG A 271 3.74 23.59 17.03
N THR A 272 3.66 23.03 15.83
CA THR A 272 4.85 22.67 15.03
C THR A 272 5.52 23.88 14.37
N GLY A 273 4.92 25.09 14.43
CA GLY A 273 5.46 26.30 13.86
C GLY A 273 5.54 26.26 12.34
N GLU A 274 6.71 26.21 11.75
CA GLU A 274 6.93 26.17 10.29
C GLU A 274 6.34 24.92 9.62
N TYR A 275 6.08 23.85 10.37
CA TYR A 275 5.48 22.60 9.86
C TYR A 275 3.97 22.53 10.07
N ASP A 276 3.29 23.61 10.49
CA ASP A 276 1.83 23.63 10.69
C ASP A 276 1.08 23.24 9.42
N LEU A 277 1.45 23.78 8.26
CA LEU A 277 0.77 23.48 7.01
C LEU A 277 1.01 22.03 6.53
N PRO A 278 2.23 21.47 6.48
CA PRO A 278 2.45 20.06 6.23
C PRO A 278 1.66 19.14 7.17
N CYS A 279 1.65 19.43 8.47
CA CYS A 279 0.87 18.69 9.46
C CYS A 279 -0.66 18.81 9.17
N THR A 280 -1.13 19.98 8.80
CA THR A 280 -2.55 20.20 8.45
C THR A 280 -2.94 19.46 7.16
N VAL A 281 -2.04 19.34 6.17
CA VAL A 281 -2.22 18.47 5.00
C VAL A 281 -2.41 17.01 5.44
N SER A 282 -1.64 16.54 6.40
CA SER A 282 -1.78 15.19 6.96
C SER A 282 -3.18 14.95 7.53
N ILE A 283 -3.77 15.91 8.25
CA ILE A 283 -5.16 15.81 8.74
C ILE A 283 -6.12 15.58 7.57
N GLY A 284 -6.00 16.40 6.50
CA GLY A 284 -6.83 16.25 5.31
C GLY A 284 -6.68 14.88 4.65
N ARG A 285 -5.45 14.39 4.52
CA ARG A 285 -5.18 13.06 3.98
C ARG A 285 -5.91 11.97 4.77
N ASP A 286 -5.84 12.00 6.09
CA ASP A 286 -6.49 11.00 6.94
C ASP A 286 -8.03 11.09 6.84
N LEU A 287 -8.59 12.30 6.70
CA LEU A 287 -10.01 12.54 6.50
C LEU A 287 -10.55 12.07 5.15
N SER A 288 -9.70 11.80 4.16
CA SER A 288 -10.13 11.35 2.82
C SER A 288 -10.93 10.05 2.85
N ASN A 289 -10.66 9.15 3.81
CA ASN A 289 -11.42 7.93 3.98
C ASN A 289 -12.89 8.17 4.35
N ASP A 290 -13.16 9.21 5.14
CA ASP A 290 -14.55 9.62 5.48
C ASP A 290 -15.30 10.02 4.21
N VAL A 291 -14.65 10.75 3.28
CA VAL A 291 -15.24 11.14 1.98
C VAL A 291 -15.57 9.92 1.14
N ARG A 292 -14.66 8.95 1.04
CA ARG A 292 -14.88 7.70 0.28
C ARG A 292 -16.06 6.88 0.80
N THR A 293 -16.40 7.04 2.08
CA THR A 293 -17.55 6.39 2.73
C THR A 293 -18.81 7.27 2.75
N GLY A 294 -18.85 8.35 1.95
CA GLY A 294 -20.02 9.20 1.76
C GLY A 294 -20.15 10.39 2.74
N GLN A 295 -19.11 10.67 3.53
CA GLN A 295 -19.14 11.73 4.54
C GLN A 295 -18.51 13.04 4.03
N SER A 296 -18.78 13.46 2.78
CA SER A 296 -18.21 14.66 2.19
C SER A 296 -18.52 15.92 3.00
N ARG A 297 -19.78 16.14 3.41
CA ARG A 297 -20.15 17.34 4.19
C ARG A 297 -19.53 17.38 5.60
N PRO A 298 -19.58 16.31 6.41
CA PRO A 298 -18.86 16.27 7.69
C PRO A 298 -17.36 16.52 7.56
N THR A 299 -16.74 16.02 6.50
CA THR A 299 -15.29 16.23 6.22
C THR A 299 -15.01 17.68 5.85
N ALA A 300 -15.82 18.29 4.98
CA ALA A 300 -15.71 19.72 4.65
C ALA A 300 -15.85 20.60 5.90
N GLN A 301 -16.80 20.30 6.79
CA GLN A 301 -16.97 21.02 8.07
C GLN A 301 -15.72 20.96 8.96
N LYS A 302 -15.00 19.84 8.98
CA LYS A 302 -13.75 19.75 9.73
C LYS A 302 -12.68 20.71 9.16
N CYS A 303 -12.53 20.81 7.83
CA CYS A 303 -11.62 21.79 7.23
C CYS A 303 -12.12 23.25 7.41
N GLU A 304 -13.44 23.50 7.38
CA GLU A 304 -14.04 24.81 7.63
C GLU A 304 -13.82 25.29 9.10
N SER A 305 -13.50 24.39 10.04
CA SER A 305 -13.24 24.75 11.43
C SER A 305 -11.94 25.56 11.65
N VAL A 306 -11.09 25.62 10.64
CA VAL A 306 -9.87 26.46 10.61
C VAL A 306 -9.94 27.48 9.47
N ALA A 307 -9.14 28.54 9.53
CA ALA A 307 -9.19 29.64 8.57
C ALA A 307 -7.90 29.75 7.74
N GLY A 308 -7.98 30.52 6.64
CA GLY A 308 -6.84 30.90 5.82
C GLY A 308 -6.09 29.72 5.21
N GLU A 309 -4.77 29.76 5.25
CA GLU A 309 -3.91 28.75 4.64
C GLU A 309 -4.09 27.35 5.26
N ARG A 310 -4.44 27.25 6.55
CA ARG A 310 -4.71 25.97 7.22
C ARG A 310 -5.95 25.29 6.63
N ARG A 311 -7.02 26.04 6.30
CA ARG A 311 -8.19 25.49 5.62
C ARG A 311 -7.82 24.94 4.25
N LEU A 312 -7.03 25.71 3.49
CA LEU A 312 -6.53 25.27 2.18
C LEU A 312 -5.62 24.03 2.31
N ALA A 313 -4.77 23.97 3.32
CA ALA A 313 -3.90 22.83 3.58
C ALA A 313 -4.71 21.55 3.92
N CYS A 314 -5.74 21.67 4.80
CA CYS A 314 -6.66 20.57 5.08
C CYS A 314 -7.36 20.10 3.79
N MET A 315 -7.88 21.03 3.02
CA MET A 315 -8.54 20.77 1.74
C MET A 315 -7.61 20.03 0.77
N ARG A 316 -6.35 20.50 0.61
CA ARG A 316 -5.34 19.85 -0.24
C ARG A 316 -5.05 18.42 0.18
N GLY A 317 -4.93 18.17 1.48
CA GLY A 317 -4.73 16.81 1.98
C GLY A 317 -5.84 15.86 1.55
N VAL A 318 -7.10 16.28 1.66
CA VAL A 318 -8.25 15.50 1.18
C VAL A 318 -8.19 15.30 -0.34
N ILE A 319 -7.97 16.39 -1.09
CA ILE A 319 -7.94 16.38 -2.58
C ILE A 319 -6.90 15.40 -3.09
N TYR A 320 -5.66 15.53 -2.64
CA TYR A 320 -4.56 14.71 -3.13
C TYR A 320 -4.77 13.24 -2.80
N ALA A 321 -5.14 12.93 -1.57
CA ALA A 321 -5.41 11.54 -1.18
C ALA A 321 -6.57 10.90 -1.97
N LEU A 322 -7.64 11.64 -2.27
CA LEU A 322 -8.75 11.13 -3.06
C LEU A 322 -8.35 10.88 -4.52
N ILE A 323 -7.63 11.83 -5.12
CA ILE A 323 -7.19 11.69 -6.52
C ILE A 323 -6.12 10.60 -6.67
N ASP A 324 -5.16 10.52 -5.74
CA ASP A 324 -4.14 9.45 -5.73
C ASP A 324 -4.76 8.05 -5.68
N ASN A 325 -5.92 7.91 -5.03
CA ASN A 325 -6.65 6.66 -4.93
C ASN A 325 -7.39 6.25 -6.20
N THR A 326 -7.86 7.21 -6.99
CA THR A 326 -8.81 6.91 -8.08
C THR A 326 -8.33 7.36 -9.45
N TRP A 327 -7.42 8.32 -9.47
CA TRP A 327 -6.91 9.02 -10.66
C TRP A 327 -7.99 9.75 -11.46
N ASP A 328 -9.08 10.10 -10.78
CA ASP A 328 -10.22 10.82 -11.35
C ASP A 328 -10.95 11.70 -10.32
N GLY A 329 -12.01 12.37 -10.77
CA GLY A 329 -12.80 13.31 -9.99
C GLY A 329 -13.91 12.71 -9.13
N ARG A 330 -14.12 11.38 -9.14
CA ARG A 330 -15.34 10.73 -8.59
C ARG A 330 -15.65 11.02 -7.12
N TYR A 331 -14.66 11.15 -6.28
CA TYR A 331 -14.84 11.48 -4.87
C TYR A 331 -14.52 12.94 -4.56
N VAL A 332 -13.49 13.49 -5.22
CA VAL A 332 -13.04 14.85 -4.92
C VAL A 332 -14.02 15.91 -5.36
N LEU A 333 -14.66 15.76 -6.52
CA LEU A 333 -15.63 16.76 -7.01
C LEU A 333 -16.88 16.85 -6.10
N PRO A 334 -17.53 15.74 -5.68
CA PRO A 334 -18.57 15.76 -4.65
C PRO A 334 -18.14 16.36 -3.31
N PHE A 335 -16.88 16.12 -2.90
CA PHE A 335 -16.33 16.75 -1.71
C PHE A 335 -16.22 18.26 -1.86
N CYS A 336 -15.74 18.76 -3.00
CA CYS A 336 -15.58 20.19 -3.23
C CYS A 336 -16.91 20.97 -3.14
N VAL A 337 -17.99 20.42 -3.68
CA VAL A 337 -19.31 21.09 -3.60
C VAL A 337 -20.00 20.94 -2.24
N ALA A 338 -19.42 20.15 -1.34
CA ALA A 338 -19.92 19.99 0.02
C ALA A 338 -19.52 21.14 0.96
N PHE A 339 -18.61 22.05 0.57
CA PHE A 339 -18.30 23.25 1.34
C PHE A 339 -19.50 24.20 1.36
N ALA A 340 -19.68 24.95 2.47
CA ALA A 340 -20.78 25.91 2.59
C ALA A 340 -20.52 27.19 1.80
N ASP A 341 -19.26 27.64 1.76
CA ASP A 341 -18.84 28.86 1.08
C ASP A 341 -18.51 28.59 -0.39
N ASP A 342 -19.01 29.45 -1.28
CA ASP A 342 -18.79 29.35 -2.72
C ASP A 342 -17.33 29.53 -3.12
N GLY A 343 -16.59 30.37 -2.40
CA GLY A 343 -15.15 30.58 -2.64
C GLY A 343 -14.32 29.34 -2.29
N ASP A 344 -14.66 28.67 -1.19
CA ASP A 344 -14.04 27.40 -0.79
C ASP A 344 -14.35 26.29 -1.81
N GLN A 345 -15.61 26.20 -2.30
CA GLN A 345 -15.97 25.26 -3.36
C GLN A 345 -15.12 25.50 -4.64
N GLN A 346 -15.01 26.76 -5.05
CA GLN A 346 -14.25 27.14 -6.24
C GLN A 346 -12.76 26.84 -6.08
N SER A 347 -12.19 27.15 -4.91
CA SER A 347 -10.78 26.87 -4.59
C SER A 347 -10.50 25.38 -4.61
N CYS A 348 -11.38 24.57 -4.03
CA CYS A 348 -11.29 23.11 -4.03
C CYS A 348 -11.35 22.53 -5.45
N ILE A 349 -12.31 22.93 -6.27
CA ILE A 349 -12.43 22.45 -7.65
C ILE A 349 -11.21 22.87 -8.49
N LYS A 350 -10.74 24.11 -8.32
CA LYS A 350 -9.54 24.60 -9.03
C LYS A 350 -8.30 23.80 -8.66
N GLU A 351 -8.07 23.55 -7.37
CA GLU A 351 -6.95 22.74 -6.90
C GLU A 351 -7.03 21.31 -7.44
N SER A 352 -8.23 20.71 -7.41
CA SER A 352 -8.46 19.34 -7.92
C SER A 352 -8.15 19.23 -9.41
N ILE A 353 -8.64 20.19 -10.23
CA ILE A 353 -8.38 20.25 -11.67
C ILE A 353 -6.88 20.45 -11.92
N GLY A 354 -6.24 21.35 -11.18
CA GLY A 354 -4.79 21.58 -11.27
C GLY A 354 -4.01 20.30 -11.03
N TYR A 355 -4.31 19.57 -9.97
CA TYR A 355 -3.63 18.34 -9.62
C TYR A 355 -3.88 17.22 -10.65
N LEU A 356 -5.12 17.05 -11.15
CA LEU A 356 -5.43 16.11 -12.23
C LEU A 356 -4.66 16.42 -13.51
N LYS A 357 -4.53 17.71 -13.90
CA LYS A 357 -3.77 18.12 -15.09
C LYS A 357 -2.26 17.93 -14.93
N THR A 358 -1.68 18.39 -13.83
CA THR A 358 -0.22 18.44 -13.66
C THR A 358 0.38 17.09 -13.28
N THR A 359 -0.24 16.37 -12.35
CA THR A 359 0.27 15.11 -11.82
C THR A 359 -0.21 13.90 -12.60
N PHE A 360 -1.51 13.88 -12.93
CA PHE A 360 -2.13 12.75 -13.64
C PHE A 360 -2.19 12.94 -15.15
N GLN A 361 -1.78 14.11 -15.66
CA GLN A 361 -1.74 14.41 -17.09
C GLN A 361 -3.11 14.20 -17.77
N LYS A 362 -4.20 14.44 -17.01
CA LYS A 362 -5.56 14.34 -17.53
C LYS A 362 -5.82 15.42 -18.56
N SER A 363 -6.38 15.02 -19.70
CA SER A 363 -6.83 15.94 -20.74
C SER A 363 -8.02 16.79 -20.27
N THR A 364 -8.25 17.92 -20.92
CA THR A 364 -9.44 18.74 -20.67
C THR A 364 -10.74 17.96 -20.91
N GLU A 365 -10.75 17.06 -21.89
CA GLU A 365 -11.91 16.20 -22.18
C GLU A 365 -12.19 15.21 -21.02
N GLU A 366 -11.18 14.51 -20.50
CA GLU A 366 -11.34 13.60 -19.35
C GLU A 366 -11.87 14.34 -18.13
N ILE A 367 -11.31 15.52 -17.81
CA ILE A 367 -11.77 16.34 -16.68
C ILE A 367 -13.20 16.85 -16.91
N THR A 368 -13.55 17.22 -18.14
CA THR A 368 -14.91 17.62 -18.51
C THR A 368 -15.90 16.49 -18.27
N ASN A 369 -15.53 15.26 -18.65
CA ASN A 369 -16.34 14.07 -18.42
C ASN A 369 -16.49 13.78 -16.91
N ASP A 370 -15.42 13.92 -16.12
CA ASP A 370 -15.48 13.79 -14.66
C ASP A 370 -16.45 14.83 -14.05
N CYS A 371 -16.37 16.11 -14.49
CA CYS A 371 -17.29 17.16 -14.05
C CYS A 371 -18.76 16.84 -14.40
N ALA A 372 -19.01 16.38 -15.63
CA ALA A 372 -20.35 16.03 -16.07
C ALA A 372 -20.94 14.81 -15.34
N GLN A 373 -20.10 13.84 -15.04
CA GLN A 373 -20.51 12.58 -14.41
C GLN A 373 -20.74 12.70 -12.90
N HIS A 374 -19.94 13.52 -12.21
CA HIS A 374 -19.87 13.51 -10.75
C HIS A 374 -20.48 14.75 -10.08
N LEU A 375 -20.88 15.74 -10.85
CA LEU A 375 -21.52 16.95 -10.32
C LEU A 375 -22.93 17.14 -10.91
N GLY A 376 -23.91 17.39 -10.05
CA GLY A 376 -25.28 17.69 -10.47
C GLY A 376 -25.40 19.01 -11.25
N GLN A 377 -24.46 19.94 -11.09
CA GLN A 377 -24.36 21.20 -11.82
C GLN A 377 -22.91 21.42 -12.28
N PRO A 378 -22.49 20.79 -13.38
CA PRO A 378 -21.10 20.77 -13.80
C PRO A 378 -20.54 22.08 -14.34
N LYS A 379 -21.38 23.09 -14.68
CA LYS A 379 -20.99 24.32 -15.39
C LYS A 379 -19.74 24.99 -14.79
N ARG A 380 -19.72 25.17 -13.46
CA ARG A 380 -18.60 25.80 -12.76
C ARG A 380 -17.28 25.01 -12.91
N CYS A 381 -17.37 23.67 -12.82
CA CYS A 381 -16.24 22.79 -13.04
C CYS A 381 -15.76 22.84 -14.50
N LEU A 382 -16.70 22.86 -15.46
CA LEU A 382 -16.37 22.93 -16.88
C LEU A 382 -15.67 24.25 -17.24
N ASP A 383 -16.14 25.39 -16.69
CA ASP A 383 -15.51 26.69 -16.87
C ASP A 383 -14.08 26.75 -16.36
N LEU A 384 -13.77 26.00 -15.26
CA LEU A 384 -12.43 25.89 -14.71
C LEU A 384 -11.56 24.89 -15.48
N ALA A 385 -12.13 23.80 -15.98
CA ALA A 385 -11.42 22.80 -16.77
C ALA A 385 -10.93 23.33 -18.13
N SER A 386 -11.68 24.27 -18.73
CA SER A 386 -11.36 24.87 -20.04
C SER A 386 -10.27 25.93 -19.99
N ARG A 387 -9.92 26.43 -18.81
CA ARG A 387 -8.86 27.44 -18.59
C ARG A 387 -7.50 26.73 -18.31
#